data_3cca216dc7e2a073df69f20eb2c22a92
#
_entry.id   3cca216dc7e2a073df69f20eb2c22a92
#
_cell.length_a   1.000
_cell.length_b   1.000
_cell.length_c   1.000
_cell.angle_alpha   90.00
_cell.angle_beta   90.00
_cell.angle_gamma   90.00
#
_symmetry.space_group_name_H-M   'P 1'
#
loop_
_entity.id
_entity.type
_entity.pdbx_description
1 polymer ?
#
loop_
_entity_poly.entity_id
_entity_poly.type
_entity_poly.pdbx_seq_one_letter_code
_entity_poly.pdbx_strand_id
1 'polypeptide(L)'
;MSLGHGRHYLSIPGPSVMPDRVLQAMHQAAPNIYEGALYETVEGMLPDLRRVARTQGEVAFYICNGHGVWEAALTNALSRGDRILALNTGRFVALW
;
A
#
# COMPACT_ATOMS: atom_id res chain seq x y z
N MET A 1 -30.25 -9.62 -21.21
CA MET A 1 -29.04 -10.41 -21.47
C MET A 1 -27.81 -9.47 -21.42
N SER A 2 -26.86 -9.70 -20.55
CA SER A 2 -25.63 -8.90 -20.54
C SER A 2 -24.75 -9.32 -21.71
N LEU A 3 -24.29 -8.37 -22.50
CA LEU A 3 -23.36 -8.63 -23.60
C LEU A 3 -21.90 -8.71 -23.12
N GLY A 4 -21.66 -8.54 -21.80
CA GLY A 4 -20.32 -8.60 -21.21
C GLY A 4 -19.94 -10.02 -20.84
N HIS A 5 -18.94 -10.58 -21.49
CA HIS A 5 -18.34 -11.86 -21.15
C HIS A 5 -17.08 -11.69 -20.25
N GLY A 6 -16.88 -10.52 -19.68
CA GLY A 6 -15.73 -10.19 -18.87
C GLY A 6 -16.04 -10.07 -17.38
N ARG A 7 -14.97 -9.88 -16.59
CA ARG A 7 -15.06 -9.59 -15.17
C ARG A 7 -15.50 -8.13 -14.96
N HIS A 8 -16.41 -7.90 -14.02
CA HIS A 8 -16.73 -6.55 -13.59
C HIS A 8 -15.57 -5.91 -12.85
N TYR A 9 -15.13 -4.73 -13.30
CA TYR A 9 -14.12 -3.92 -12.63
C TYR A 9 -14.74 -2.68 -12.01
N LEU A 10 -14.40 -2.44 -10.75
CA LEU A 10 -14.75 -1.20 -10.07
C LEU A 10 -13.73 -0.11 -10.43
N SER A 11 -14.23 1.04 -10.91
CA SER A 11 -13.41 2.22 -11.23
C SER A 11 -13.57 3.28 -10.15
N ILE A 12 -13.23 2.90 -8.92
CA ILE A 12 -13.27 3.78 -7.74
C ILE A 12 -11.92 3.73 -7.02
N PRO A 13 -11.58 4.73 -6.19
CA PRO A 13 -10.30 4.75 -5.45
C PRO A 13 -10.11 3.57 -4.49
N GLY A 14 -11.17 2.92 -4.10
CA GLY A 14 -11.19 1.71 -3.29
C GLY A 14 -12.53 1.48 -2.62
N PRO A 15 -12.85 0.22 -2.27
CA PRO A 15 -12.14 -1.00 -2.64
C PRO A 15 -12.12 -1.26 -4.15
N SER A 16 -11.06 -1.87 -4.64
CA SER A 16 -10.87 -2.14 -6.07
C SER A 16 -10.61 -3.62 -6.34
N VAL A 17 -10.62 -3.99 -7.62
CA VAL A 17 -10.39 -5.36 -8.04
C VAL A 17 -8.90 -5.71 -7.91
N MET A 18 -8.62 -6.79 -7.19
CA MET A 18 -7.29 -7.38 -7.13
C MET A 18 -7.10 -8.44 -8.20
N PRO A 19 -5.89 -8.56 -8.80
CA PRO A 19 -5.57 -9.66 -9.72
C PRO A 19 -5.73 -11.02 -9.05
N ASP A 20 -6.18 -12.03 -9.79
CA ASP A 20 -6.42 -13.38 -9.26
C ASP A 20 -5.17 -13.98 -8.63
N ARG A 21 -4.00 -13.78 -9.24
CA ARG A 21 -2.73 -14.26 -8.68
C ARG A 21 -2.42 -13.68 -7.29
N VAL A 22 -2.85 -12.44 -7.04
CA VAL A 22 -2.69 -11.81 -5.72
C VAL A 22 -3.65 -12.44 -4.72
N LEU A 23 -4.93 -12.62 -5.12
CA LEU A 23 -5.92 -13.28 -4.27
C LEU A 23 -5.52 -14.71 -3.93
N GLN A 24 -4.97 -15.46 -4.90
CA GLN A 24 -4.46 -16.81 -4.69
C GLN A 24 -3.28 -16.83 -3.72
N ALA A 25 -2.36 -15.87 -3.83
CA ALA A 25 -1.23 -15.74 -2.91
C ALA A 25 -1.68 -15.39 -1.47
N MET A 26 -2.79 -14.68 -1.34
CA MET A 26 -3.38 -14.35 -0.03
C MET A 26 -4.17 -15.50 0.59
N HIS A 27 -4.59 -16.49 -0.21
CA HIS A 27 -5.39 -17.63 0.27
C HIS A 27 -4.48 -18.68 0.92
N GLN A 28 -4.00 -18.38 2.12
CA GLN A 28 -3.10 -19.23 2.90
C GLN A 28 -3.54 -19.28 4.35
N ALA A 29 -3.14 -20.34 5.05
CA ALA A 29 -3.26 -20.39 6.50
C ALA A 29 -2.45 -19.28 7.15
N ALA A 30 -2.89 -18.83 8.33
CA ALA A 30 -2.15 -17.83 9.08
C ALA A 30 -0.71 -18.33 9.37
N PRO A 31 0.33 -17.57 9.01
CA PRO A 31 1.71 -17.97 9.27
C PRO A 31 2.07 -17.80 10.75
N ASN A 32 3.10 -18.51 11.18
CA ASN A 32 3.76 -18.18 12.44
C ASN A 32 4.45 -16.82 12.28
N ILE A 33 4.10 -15.86 13.14
CA ILE A 33 4.65 -14.50 13.09
C ILE A 33 6.00 -14.37 13.81
N TYR A 34 6.44 -15.41 14.51
CA TYR A 34 7.67 -15.38 15.32
C TYR A 34 8.85 -16.11 14.68
N GLU A 35 8.59 -16.95 13.68
CA GLU A 35 9.63 -17.73 13.00
C GLU A 35 9.18 -18.27 11.65
N GLY A 36 10.14 -18.65 10.82
CA GLY A 36 9.91 -19.40 9.58
C GLY A 36 9.59 -18.55 8.37
N ALA A 37 8.75 -19.08 7.50
CA ALA A 37 8.52 -18.59 6.13
C ALA A 37 8.05 -17.12 6.03
N LEU A 38 7.44 -16.58 7.07
CA LEU A 38 7.02 -15.17 7.05
C LEU A 38 8.25 -14.24 7.05
N TYR A 39 9.27 -14.54 7.84
CA TYR A 39 10.51 -13.77 7.84
C TYR A 39 11.20 -13.78 6.48
N GLU A 40 11.33 -14.96 5.88
CA GLU A 40 11.91 -15.12 4.54
C GLU A 40 11.12 -14.30 3.49
N THR A 41 9.80 -14.34 3.57
CA THR A 41 8.92 -13.56 2.69
C THR A 41 9.14 -12.06 2.87
N VAL A 42 9.21 -11.57 4.11
CA VAL A 42 9.43 -10.15 4.40
C VAL A 42 10.81 -9.69 3.94
N GLU A 43 11.86 -10.46 4.24
CA GLU A 43 13.21 -10.16 3.79
C GLU A 43 13.33 -10.13 2.27
N GLY A 44 12.70 -11.07 1.58
CA GLY A 44 12.66 -11.12 0.12
C GLY A 44 11.86 -9.98 -0.50
N MET A 45 10.85 -9.48 0.19
CA MET A 45 10.00 -8.37 -0.29
C MET A 45 10.71 -7.02 -0.26
N LEU A 46 11.60 -6.77 0.71
CA LEU A 46 12.25 -5.47 0.86
C LEU A 46 13.05 -5.01 -0.37
N PRO A 47 13.88 -5.86 -1.00
CA PRO A 47 14.55 -5.52 -2.25
C PRO A 47 13.56 -5.20 -3.39
N ASP A 48 12.47 -5.93 -3.47
CA ASP A 48 11.45 -5.70 -4.50
C ASP A 48 10.71 -4.37 -4.28
N LEU A 49 10.41 -4.00 -3.03
CA LEU A 49 9.84 -2.70 -2.71
C LEU A 49 10.79 -1.56 -3.09
N ARG A 50 12.10 -1.69 -2.86
CA ARG A 50 13.10 -0.71 -3.33
C ARG A 50 13.07 -0.57 -4.85
N ARG A 51 12.96 -1.69 -5.57
CA ARG A 51 12.85 -1.67 -7.04
C ARG A 51 11.58 -0.96 -7.52
N VAL A 52 10.45 -1.24 -6.89
CA VAL A 52 9.16 -0.57 -7.20
C VAL A 52 9.25 0.92 -6.92
N ALA A 53 9.80 1.31 -5.77
CA ALA A 53 10.00 2.71 -5.40
C ALA A 53 11.15 3.41 -6.14
N ARG A 54 11.96 2.66 -6.92
CA ARG A 54 13.16 3.16 -7.62
C ARG A 54 14.11 3.93 -6.70
N THR A 55 14.36 3.37 -5.53
CA THR A 55 15.22 3.99 -4.51
C THR A 55 16.38 3.10 -4.08
N GLN A 56 17.46 3.72 -3.67
CA GLN A 56 18.59 3.07 -2.98
C GLN A 56 18.48 3.25 -1.46
N GLY A 57 17.53 4.06 -1.00
CA GLY A 57 17.30 4.29 0.43
C GLY A 57 16.51 3.18 1.09
N GLU A 58 16.25 3.36 2.38
CA GLU A 58 15.42 2.44 3.13
C GLU A 58 13.94 2.56 2.75
N VAL A 59 13.25 1.43 2.74
CA VAL A 59 11.81 1.34 2.52
C VAL A 59 11.17 0.71 3.73
N ALA A 60 10.18 1.38 4.28
CA ALA A 60 9.37 0.86 5.37
C ALA A 60 7.94 0.61 4.88
N PHE A 61 7.29 -0.39 5.43
CA PHE A 61 5.88 -0.63 5.20
C PHE A 61 5.14 -0.69 6.54
N TYR A 62 3.88 -0.28 6.52
CA TYR A 62 3.03 -0.20 7.70
C TYR A 62 1.76 -1.01 7.50
N ILE A 63 1.30 -1.66 8.56
CA ILE A 63 -0.01 -2.31 8.59
C ILE A 63 -1.05 -1.23 8.89
N CYS A 64 -1.48 -0.53 7.86
CA CYS A 64 -2.45 0.56 7.96
C CYS A 64 -3.10 0.82 6.59
N ASN A 65 -4.01 1.79 6.55
CA ASN A 65 -4.50 2.34 5.29
C ASN A 65 -3.68 3.57 4.86
N GLY A 66 -4.09 4.22 3.75
CA GLY A 66 -3.41 5.42 3.24
C GLY A 66 -3.32 6.58 4.24
N HIS A 67 -4.30 6.73 5.15
CA HIS A 67 -4.25 7.76 6.18
C HIS A 67 -3.09 7.53 7.17
N GLY A 68 -2.88 6.28 7.61
CA GLY A 68 -1.78 5.96 8.52
C GLY A 68 -0.40 6.18 7.90
N VAL A 69 -0.23 5.83 6.62
CA VAL A 69 1.04 6.09 5.90
C VAL A 69 1.25 7.60 5.68
N TRP A 70 0.18 8.34 5.39
CA TRP A 70 0.27 9.79 5.24
C TRP A 70 0.69 10.47 6.55
N GLU A 71 0.09 10.08 7.67
CA GLU A 71 0.50 10.55 8.99
C GLU A 71 1.97 10.21 9.28
N ALA A 72 2.39 8.98 9.00
CA ALA A 72 3.77 8.57 9.16
C ALA A 72 4.73 9.41 8.31
N ALA A 73 4.38 9.70 7.05
CA ALA A 73 5.19 10.53 6.17
C ALA A 73 5.33 11.96 6.69
N LEU A 74 4.21 12.59 7.07
CA LEU A 74 4.22 13.98 7.56
C LEU A 74 4.99 14.12 8.87
N THR A 75 4.78 13.22 9.82
CA THR A 75 5.44 13.29 11.14
C THR A 75 6.93 13.00 11.08
N ASN A 76 7.40 12.27 10.06
CA ASN A 76 8.82 11.98 9.87
C ASN A 76 9.53 13.01 8.97
N ALA A 77 8.80 13.68 8.07
CA ALA A 77 9.37 14.63 7.13
C ALA A 77 9.30 16.09 7.59
N LEU A 78 8.40 16.42 8.54
CA LEU A 78 8.08 17.78 8.93
C LEU A 78 8.27 18.00 10.42
N SER A 79 8.63 19.24 10.77
CA SER A 79 8.70 19.74 12.14
C SER A 79 7.54 20.71 12.40
N ARG A 80 7.23 20.92 13.68
CA ARG A 80 6.19 21.87 14.06
C ARG A 80 6.56 23.28 13.59
N GLY A 81 5.67 23.89 12.81
CA GLY A 81 5.84 25.24 12.25
C GLY A 81 6.37 25.23 10.81
N ASP A 82 6.71 24.10 10.24
CA ASP A 82 7.07 24.00 8.84
C ASP A 82 5.91 24.42 7.93
N ARG A 83 6.25 25.10 6.84
CA ARG A 83 5.29 25.48 5.82
C ARG A 83 5.28 24.45 4.72
N ILE A 84 4.10 23.98 4.37
CA ILE A 84 3.89 23.03 3.27
C ILE A 84 2.96 23.63 2.21
N LEU A 85 3.14 23.22 0.98
CA LEU A 85 2.20 23.47 -0.10
C LEU A 85 1.42 22.18 -0.37
N ALA A 86 0.12 22.21 -0.09
CA ALA A 86 -0.78 21.09 -0.39
C ALA A 86 -1.56 21.37 -1.68
N LEU A 87 -1.30 20.59 -2.72
CA LEU A 87 -2.03 20.66 -3.99
C LEU A 87 -3.32 19.85 -3.88
N ASN A 88 -4.40 20.53 -3.56
CA ASN A 88 -5.69 19.87 -3.38
C ASN A 88 -6.41 19.66 -4.73
N THR A 89 -6.41 18.43 -5.19
CA THR A 89 -7.13 17.99 -6.39
C THR A 89 -8.27 17.03 -6.08
N GLY A 90 -8.58 16.80 -4.81
CA GLY A 90 -9.63 15.87 -4.41
C GLY A 90 -9.75 15.70 -2.90
N ARG A 91 -10.70 14.83 -2.54
CA ARG A 91 -11.14 14.62 -1.16
C ARG A 91 -10.02 14.29 -0.17
N PHE A 92 -9.03 13.50 -0.58
CA PHE A 92 -8.01 13.03 0.36
C PHE A 92 -7.15 14.16 0.91
N VAL A 93 -6.67 15.05 0.06
CA VAL A 93 -5.89 16.21 0.54
C VAL A 93 -6.71 17.15 1.43
N ALA A 94 -8.00 17.26 1.15
CA ALA A 94 -8.90 18.10 1.97
C ALA A 94 -9.17 17.49 3.37
N LEU A 95 -8.92 16.21 3.57
CA LEU A 95 -9.14 15.49 4.83
C LEU A 95 -7.85 15.29 5.65
N TRP A 96 -6.71 15.49 5.03
CA TRP A 96 -5.39 15.38 5.64
C TRP A 96 -4.78 16.74 5.88
#